data_ec4b1534899c4fe251dbb00472e6f6b4
#
_entry.id   ec4b1534899c4fe251dbb00472e6f6b4
#
_cell.length_a   1.000
_cell.length_b   1.000
_cell.length_c   1.000
_cell.angle_alpha   90.00
_cell.angle_beta   90.00
_cell.angle_gamma   90.00
#
_symmetry.space_group_name_H-M   'P 1'
#
loop_
_entity.id
_entity.type
_entity.pdbx_description
1 polymer ?
#
loop_
_entity_poly.entity_id
_entity_poly.type
_entity_poly.pdbx_seq_one_letter_code
_entity_poly.pdbx_strand_id
1 'polypeptide(L)'
;MIIAGKMHSSGIDEELVDLVSIERFIDAGADIILMPAVYTVPGLSEEEVRNACKLIKSKGALSLSSIGTSQEGSDEATIREIALVNKRCGIDIQHIGDAGWCGIALPENIMALSIAIRGKRWTYHKMASSINR
;
A
#
# COMPACT_ATOMS: atom_id res chain seq x y z
N MET A 1 -5.82 -14.43 9.50
CA MET A 1 -4.98 -13.37 8.94
C MET A 1 -5.52 -12.03 9.42
N ILE A 2 -4.70 -11.27 10.12
CA ILE A 2 -5.06 -9.98 10.73
C ILE A 2 -4.23 -8.89 10.05
N ILE A 3 -4.90 -7.86 9.55
CA ILE A 3 -4.27 -6.65 9.00
C ILE A 3 -4.42 -5.56 10.05
N ALA A 4 -3.32 -4.98 10.50
CA ALA A 4 -3.31 -3.87 11.44
C ALA A 4 -2.61 -2.65 10.83
N GLY A 5 -3.08 -1.46 11.16
CA GLY A 5 -2.48 -0.21 10.72
C GLY A 5 -2.92 0.95 11.59
N LYS A 6 -2.07 1.98 11.65
CA LYS A 6 -2.39 3.26 12.25
C LYS A 6 -2.96 4.18 11.16
N MET A 7 -4.13 4.75 11.43
CA MET A 7 -4.65 5.81 10.56
C MET A 7 -3.77 7.05 10.69
N HIS A 8 -3.44 7.68 9.57
CA HIS A 8 -2.84 9.01 9.61
C HIS A 8 -3.88 10.02 10.11
N SER A 9 -3.49 10.87 11.06
CA SER A 9 -4.39 11.84 11.66
C SER A 9 -4.12 13.23 11.10
N SER A 10 -5.12 13.79 10.44
CA SER A 10 -5.09 15.17 9.99
C SER A 10 -5.14 16.11 11.18
N GLY A 11 -4.20 17.05 11.26
CA GLY A 11 -4.17 18.09 12.30
C GLY A 11 -3.51 17.69 13.63
N ILE A 12 -2.91 16.53 13.73
CA ILE A 12 -2.09 16.09 14.88
C ILE A 12 -0.66 15.90 14.40
N ASP A 13 0.29 16.43 15.15
CA ASP A 13 1.73 16.23 14.91
C ASP A 13 2.15 14.86 15.46
N GLU A 14 2.13 13.86 14.61
CA GLU A 14 2.53 12.49 14.95
C GLU A 14 3.22 11.81 13.75
N GLU A 15 4.08 10.85 14.06
CA GLU A 15 4.73 10.05 13.02
C GLU A 15 3.70 9.25 12.21
N LEU A 16 3.75 9.39 10.88
CA LEU A 16 2.88 8.65 9.96
C LEU A 16 3.21 7.15 9.96
N VAL A 17 4.49 6.82 10.09
CA VAL A 17 5.01 5.45 10.14
C VAL A 17 5.83 5.28 11.42
N ASP A 18 5.16 4.95 12.53
CA ASP A 18 5.77 4.73 13.84
C ASP A 18 6.26 3.28 13.97
N LEU A 19 7.57 3.09 14.00
CA LEU A 19 8.19 1.77 14.11
C LEU A 19 7.85 1.05 15.43
N VAL A 20 7.63 1.80 16.51
CA VAL A 20 7.26 1.21 17.81
C VAL A 20 5.84 0.65 17.77
N SER A 21 4.92 1.38 17.18
CA SER A 21 3.55 0.88 16.98
C SER A 21 3.50 -0.32 16.04
N ILE A 22 4.29 -0.32 14.96
CA ILE A 22 4.41 -1.46 14.04
C ILE A 22 4.86 -2.71 14.80
N GLU A 23 5.91 -2.59 15.61
CA GLU A 23 6.42 -3.70 16.40
C GLU A 23 5.35 -4.25 17.35
N ARG A 24 4.64 -3.37 18.06
CA ARG A 24 3.56 -3.76 18.98
C ARG A 24 2.41 -4.46 18.26
N PHE A 25 2.03 -4.03 17.06
CA PHE A 25 1.00 -4.70 16.26
C PHE A 25 1.42 -6.12 15.89
N ILE A 26 2.66 -6.32 15.46
CA ILE A 26 3.18 -7.64 15.11
C ILE A 26 3.26 -8.55 16.35
N ASP A 27 3.76 -8.03 17.46
CA ASP A 27 3.85 -8.77 18.71
C ASP A 27 2.46 -9.13 19.28
N ALA A 28 1.43 -8.34 18.95
CA ALA A 28 0.03 -8.64 19.26
C ALA A 28 -0.63 -9.63 18.28
N GLY A 29 0.08 -10.09 17.25
CA GLY A 29 -0.38 -11.12 16.32
C GLY A 29 -0.87 -10.60 14.97
N ALA A 30 -0.49 -9.40 14.55
CA ALA A 30 -0.78 -8.93 13.20
C ALA A 30 0.09 -9.65 12.17
N ASP A 31 -0.53 -10.18 11.13
CA ASP A 31 0.15 -10.84 10.01
C ASP A 31 0.61 -9.83 8.95
N ILE A 32 -0.12 -8.73 8.81
CA ILE A 32 0.11 -7.70 7.78
C ILE A 32 0.02 -6.32 8.43
N ILE A 33 0.98 -5.45 8.12
CA ILE A 33 0.98 -4.05 8.55
C ILE A 33 0.59 -3.16 7.39
N LEU A 34 -0.50 -2.40 7.59
CA LEU A 34 -1.00 -1.41 6.64
C LEU A 34 -0.37 -0.05 6.91
N MET A 35 0.18 0.56 5.88
CA MET A 35 0.74 1.91 5.89
C MET A 35 0.20 2.72 4.69
N PRO A 36 0.19 4.07 4.77
CA PRO A 36 -0.04 4.88 3.59
C PRO A 36 1.03 4.61 2.52
N ALA A 37 0.66 4.69 1.26
CA ALA A 37 1.64 4.65 0.19
C ALA A 37 2.41 5.98 0.13
N VAL A 38 3.70 5.92 -0.23
CA VAL A 38 4.48 7.13 -0.52
C VAL A 38 3.76 7.96 -1.59
N TYR A 39 3.77 9.27 -1.44
CA TYR A 39 3.08 10.28 -2.27
C TYR A 39 1.56 10.38 -2.07
N THR A 40 0.95 9.64 -1.16
CA THR A 40 -0.49 9.76 -0.89
C THR A 40 -0.81 10.63 0.31
N VAL A 41 0.16 10.84 1.19
CA VAL A 41 0.01 11.72 2.37
C VAL A 41 1.20 12.66 2.49
N PRO A 42 1.00 13.92 2.94
CA PRO A 42 2.09 14.87 3.13
C PRO A 42 3.09 14.36 4.18
N GLY A 43 4.38 14.56 3.91
CA GLY A 43 5.44 14.32 4.89
C GLY A 43 5.96 12.87 4.98
N LEU A 44 5.37 11.92 4.27
CA LEU A 44 5.86 10.53 4.25
C LEU A 44 6.99 10.34 3.23
N SER A 45 8.16 9.98 3.72
CA SER A 45 9.33 9.73 2.89
C SER A 45 9.49 8.25 2.49
N GLU A 46 10.22 8.01 1.37
CA GLU A 46 10.62 6.66 0.96
C GLU A 46 11.48 5.95 2.01
N GLU A 47 12.30 6.70 2.75
CA GLU A 47 13.20 6.15 3.75
C GLU A 47 12.44 5.58 4.94
N GLU A 48 11.43 6.30 5.43
CA GLU A 48 10.56 5.83 6.53
C GLU A 48 9.85 4.53 6.14
N VAL A 49 9.22 4.49 4.96
CA VAL A 49 8.54 3.28 4.47
C VAL A 49 9.52 2.13 4.28
N ARG A 50 10.72 2.39 3.76
CA ARG A 50 11.76 1.36 3.60
C ARG A 50 12.23 0.79 4.93
N ASN A 51 12.40 1.63 5.94
CA ASN A 51 12.80 1.19 7.27
C ASN A 51 11.69 0.37 7.94
N ALA A 52 10.43 0.78 7.79
CA ALA A 52 9.29 -0.02 8.23
C ALA A 52 9.22 -1.38 7.55
N CYS A 53 9.39 -1.44 6.22
CA CYS A 53 9.42 -2.71 5.49
C CYS A 53 10.51 -3.66 5.99
N LYS A 54 11.70 -3.13 6.31
CA LYS A 54 12.79 -3.94 6.88
C LYS A 54 12.42 -4.51 8.25
N LEU A 55 11.85 -3.69 9.14
CA LEU A 55 11.39 -4.13 10.46
C LEU A 55 10.30 -5.20 10.33
N ILE A 56 9.25 -4.93 9.57
CA ILE A 56 8.12 -5.84 9.35
C ILE A 56 8.61 -7.21 8.85
N LYS A 57 9.47 -7.18 7.84
CA LYS A 57 10.04 -8.41 7.26
C LYS A 57 10.95 -9.16 8.23
N SER A 58 11.73 -8.46 9.06
CA SER A 58 12.58 -9.09 10.07
C SER A 58 11.78 -9.83 11.15
N LYS A 59 10.53 -9.42 11.37
CA LYS A 59 9.60 -10.04 12.30
C LYS A 59 8.69 -11.10 11.66
N GLY A 60 8.85 -11.37 10.35
CA GLY A 60 8.08 -12.39 9.64
C GLY A 60 6.67 -11.98 9.21
N ALA A 61 6.32 -10.69 9.32
CA ALA A 61 5.06 -10.14 8.83
C ALA A 61 5.20 -9.58 7.40
N LEU A 62 4.08 -9.25 6.77
CA LEU A 62 4.02 -8.63 5.44
C LEU A 62 3.67 -7.14 5.54
N SER A 63 4.21 -6.37 4.61
CA SER A 63 3.90 -4.95 4.46
C SER A 63 2.83 -4.72 3.39
N LEU A 64 1.86 -3.87 3.68
CA LEU A 64 0.83 -3.43 2.76
C LEU A 64 0.81 -1.91 2.68
N SER A 65 0.92 -1.33 1.48
CA SER A 65 0.73 0.10 1.26
C SER A 65 -0.61 0.38 0.60
N SER A 66 -1.29 1.43 1.05
CA SER A 66 -2.60 1.81 0.51
C SER A 66 -2.50 3.11 -0.28
N ILE A 67 -2.89 3.06 -1.56
CA ILE A 67 -3.18 4.23 -2.37
C ILE A 67 -4.62 4.62 -2.09
N GLY A 68 -4.80 5.58 -1.22
CA GLY A 68 -6.06 6.19 -0.84
C GLY A 68 -5.90 7.71 -0.79
N THR A 69 -6.70 8.41 0.04
CA THR A 69 -6.61 9.86 0.24
C THR A 69 -6.85 10.61 -1.07
N SER A 70 -7.81 10.12 -1.89
CA SER A 70 -8.18 10.61 -3.23
C SER A 70 -7.15 10.34 -4.34
N GLN A 71 -5.95 9.86 -4.05
CA GLN A 71 -4.96 9.53 -5.07
C GLN A 71 -5.34 8.29 -5.89
N GLU A 72 -6.21 7.42 -5.40
CA GLU A 72 -6.77 6.30 -6.16
C GLU A 72 -7.56 6.76 -7.39
N GLY A 73 -8.06 8.00 -7.39
CA GLY A 73 -8.74 8.68 -8.50
C GLY A 73 -7.83 9.53 -9.40
N SER A 74 -6.52 9.55 -9.18
CA SER A 74 -5.56 10.29 -10.01
C SER A 74 -5.43 9.71 -11.42
N ASP A 75 -4.63 10.35 -12.27
CA ASP A 75 -4.31 9.81 -13.58
C ASP A 75 -3.39 8.57 -13.49
N GLU A 76 -3.36 7.78 -14.56
CA GLU A 76 -2.58 6.54 -14.62
C GLU A 76 -1.06 6.76 -14.44
N ALA A 77 -0.53 7.93 -14.82
CA ALA A 77 0.89 8.24 -14.67
C ALA A 77 1.25 8.38 -13.19
N THR A 78 0.43 9.10 -12.42
CA THR A 78 0.56 9.24 -10.97
C THR A 78 0.45 7.88 -10.27
N ILE A 79 -0.53 7.05 -10.62
CA ILE A 79 -0.68 5.70 -10.07
C ILE A 79 0.56 4.84 -10.34
N ARG A 80 1.09 4.91 -11.57
CA ARG A 80 2.30 4.19 -11.96
C ARG A 80 3.50 4.61 -11.13
N GLU A 81 3.69 5.91 -10.91
CA GLU A 81 4.79 6.44 -10.12
C GLU A 81 4.70 5.97 -8.67
N ILE A 82 3.55 6.13 -8.03
CA ILE A 82 3.29 5.65 -6.66
C ILE A 82 3.58 4.14 -6.56
N ALA A 83 3.07 3.34 -7.50
CA ALA A 83 3.27 1.90 -7.51
C ALA A 83 4.75 1.50 -7.56
N LEU A 84 5.54 2.14 -8.43
CA LEU A 84 6.97 1.83 -8.60
C LEU A 84 7.82 2.28 -7.41
N VAL A 85 7.50 3.42 -6.81
CA VAL A 85 8.19 3.90 -5.60
C VAL A 85 7.93 2.95 -4.44
N ASN A 86 6.68 2.58 -4.19
CA ASN A 86 6.34 1.64 -3.11
C ASN A 86 6.95 0.25 -3.34
N LYS A 87 6.98 -0.23 -4.59
CA LYS A 87 7.71 -1.46 -4.93
C LYS A 87 9.20 -1.34 -4.59
N ARG A 88 9.83 -0.19 -4.89
CA ARG A 88 11.25 0.08 -4.58
C ARG A 88 11.52 0.16 -3.06
N CYS A 89 10.54 0.59 -2.28
CA CYS A 89 10.63 0.57 -0.81
C CYS A 89 10.57 -0.83 -0.21
N GLY A 90 10.13 -1.83 -0.97
CA GLY A 90 10.07 -3.23 -0.53
C GLY A 90 8.69 -3.66 -0.01
N ILE A 91 7.64 -2.94 -0.37
CA ILE A 91 6.25 -3.28 -0.05
C ILE A 91 5.88 -4.63 -0.70
N ASP A 92 5.29 -5.51 0.09
CA ASP A 92 4.86 -6.84 -0.36
C ASP A 92 3.50 -6.81 -1.05
N ILE A 93 2.57 -6.00 -0.54
CA ILE A 93 1.19 -5.90 -1.04
C ILE A 93 0.86 -4.43 -1.32
N GLN A 94 0.34 -4.15 -2.50
CA GLN A 94 -0.15 -2.80 -2.82
C GLN A 94 -1.67 -2.82 -2.99
N HIS A 95 -2.34 -2.00 -2.20
CA HIS A 95 -3.77 -1.76 -2.24
C HIS A 95 -4.05 -0.43 -2.94
N ILE A 96 -5.13 -0.37 -3.70
CA ILE A 96 -5.65 0.86 -4.29
C ILE A 96 -7.15 0.93 -4.06
N GLY A 97 -7.60 2.03 -3.50
CA GLY A 97 -8.98 2.29 -3.16
C GLY A 97 -9.09 3.13 -1.91
N ASP A 98 -10.27 3.68 -1.69
CA ASP A 98 -10.60 4.40 -0.47
C ASP A 98 -11.92 3.85 0.08
N ALA A 99 -11.98 3.58 1.37
CA ALA A 99 -13.19 3.16 2.07
C ALA A 99 -14.19 4.32 2.28
N GLY A 100 -13.82 5.55 1.89
CA GLY A 100 -14.62 6.76 2.05
C GLY A 100 -15.78 6.84 1.04
N TRP A 101 -15.78 7.90 0.24
CA TRP A 101 -16.93 8.25 -0.60
C TRP A 101 -17.24 7.28 -1.72
N CYS A 102 -16.23 6.76 -2.41
CA CYS A 102 -16.39 5.93 -3.60
C CYS A 102 -15.97 4.47 -3.40
N GLY A 103 -15.11 4.19 -2.44
CA GLY A 103 -14.69 2.84 -2.06
C GLY A 103 -13.88 2.08 -3.11
N ILE A 104 -14.08 2.36 -4.39
CA ILE A 104 -13.50 1.61 -5.52
C ILE A 104 -12.67 2.56 -6.38
N ALA A 105 -11.43 2.16 -6.65
CA ALA A 105 -10.59 2.85 -7.64
C ALA A 105 -11.12 2.61 -9.06
N LEU A 106 -10.79 3.54 -9.95
CA LEU A 106 -11.10 3.39 -11.38
C LEU A 106 -10.46 2.12 -11.93
N PRO A 107 -11.16 1.33 -12.76
CA PRO A 107 -10.61 0.10 -13.34
C PRO A 107 -9.30 0.31 -14.09
N GLU A 108 -9.15 1.45 -14.78
CA GLU A 108 -7.93 1.86 -15.48
C GLU A 108 -6.76 2.01 -14.51
N ASN A 109 -6.99 2.60 -13.34
CA ASN A 109 -5.99 2.79 -12.30
C ASN A 109 -5.58 1.47 -11.63
N ILE A 110 -6.53 0.57 -11.40
CA ILE A 110 -6.23 -0.79 -10.93
C ILE A 110 -5.35 -1.53 -11.94
N MET A 111 -5.67 -1.39 -13.23
CA MET A 111 -4.90 -1.98 -14.32
C MET A 111 -3.50 -1.35 -14.43
N ALA A 112 -3.41 -0.02 -14.37
CA ALA A 112 -2.13 0.72 -14.41
C ALA A 112 -1.19 0.30 -13.28
N LEU A 113 -1.69 0.22 -12.04
CA LEU A 113 -0.96 -0.28 -10.88
C LEU A 113 -0.48 -1.71 -11.11
N SER A 114 -1.37 -2.60 -11.51
CA SER A 114 -1.03 -4.00 -11.75
C SER A 114 0.04 -4.17 -12.84
N ILE A 115 -0.06 -3.43 -13.93
CA ILE A 115 0.93 -3.43 -15.00
C ILE A 115 2.28 -2.91 -14.49
N ALA A 116 2.29 -1.83 -13.70
CA ALA A 116 3.52 -1.24 -13.17
C ALA A 116 4.30 -2.22 -12.27
N ILE A 117 3.62 -2.95 -11.39
CA ILE A 117 4.28 -3.81 -10.40
C ILE A 117 4.62 -5.21 -10.91
N ARG A 118 3.83 -5.79 -11.82
CA ARG A 118 3.98 -7.19 -12.27
C ARG A 118 3.94 -7.41 -13.78
N GLY A 119 3.76 -6.34 -14.56
CA GLY A 119 3.81 -6.37 -16.02
C GLY A 119 2.52 -6.81 -16.70
N LYS A 120 2.42 -6.52 -18.02
CA LYS A 120 1.23 -6.76 -18.83
C LYS A 120 0.81 -8.24 -18.87
N ARG A 121 1.79 -9.16 -19.04
CA ARG A 121 1.52 -10.60 -19.14
C ARG A 121 0.74 -11.13 -17.93
N TRP A 122 1.22 -10.86 -16.72
CA TRP A 122 0.56 -11.28 -15.50
C TRP A 122 -0.79 -10.61 -15.30
N THR A 123 -0.86 -9.31 -15.56
CA THR A 123 -2.10 -8.55 -15.43
C THR A 123 -3.18 -9.13 -16.33
N TYR A 124 -2.90 -9.32 -17.61
CA TYR A 124 -3.87 -9.89 -18.56
C TYR A 124 -4.22 -11.33 -18.25
N HIS A 125 -3.25 -12.15 -17.83
CA HIS A 125 -3.52 -13.52 -17.39
C HIS A 125 -4.51 -13.55 -16.22
N LYS A 126 -4.32 -12.68 -15.22
CA LYS A 126 -5.24 -12.58 -14.08
C LYS A 126 -6.63 -12.08 -14.48
N MET A 127 -6.71 -11.08 -15.34
CA MET A 127 -8.00 -10.57 -15.84
C MET A 127 -8.78 -11.62 -16.62
N ALA A 128 -8.10 -12.45 -17.40
CA ALA A 128 -8.70 -13.53 -18.17
C ALA A 128 -9.00 -14.79 -17.35
N SER A 129 -8.52 -14.88 -16.10
CA SER A 129 -8.75 -16.04 -15.25
C SER A 129 -10.15 -16.01 -14.67
N SER A 130 -10.91 -17.08 -14.90
CA SER A 130 -12.21 -17.27 -14.24
C SER A 130 -12.04 -17.57 -12.76
N ILE A 131 -12.95 -17.03 -11.93
CA ILE A 131 -13.04 -17.37 -10.51
C ILE A 131 -13.49 -18.83 -10.28
N ASN A 132 -14.04 -19.47 -11.30
CA ASN A 132 -14.55 -20.84 -11.28
C ASN A 132 -13.53 -21.88 -11.79
N ARG A 133 -12.25 -21.52 -11.81
CA ARG A 133 -11.16 -22.44 -12.20
C ARG A 133 -10.42 -22.94 -10.98
#